data_95a797b47f8bd9dfc5cd683396222b88
#
_entry.id   95a797b47f8bd9dfc5cd683396222b88
#
_cell.length_a   1.000
_cell.length_b   1.000
_cell.length_c   1.000
_cell.angle_alpha   90.00
_cell.angle_beta   90.00
_cell.angle_gamma   90.00
#
_symmetry.space_group_name_H-M   'P 1'
#
loop_
_entity.id
_entity.type
_entity.pdbx_description
1 polymer ?
#
loop_
_entity_poly.entity_id
_entity_poly.type
_entity_poly.pdbx_seq_one_letter_code
_entity_poly.pdbx_strand_id
1 'polypeptide(L)'
;MLSNVEVDREANRAVVEGQVVEAAGPAALRAKLATALYDNLHVGNTASDPEPPGFRDRLAVAVPHRLTRVRGRVHALAAPDEVVVEIDGVRVRVPALAVESRAVDAVTLIEIDCARPNLAPGFFLVDGTPGHGLTPGDPTLRIYAHLVEPGTATAVWHSTLVFLEKLGIPYRAKISLHVPRRDALVLYLGRDAWSAAPRIAEELSGLRGLGAAVSAYAHRIADGVAAAWDPADPRPGHRGLSFGEHRSRVIADALLAPGTREDELAHFLAAGNIDATGVFRNTTSPEL
;
A
#
# COMPACT_ATOMS: atom_id res chain seq x y z
N MET A 1 6.90 17.60 -10.89
CA MET A 1 5.79 16.64 -10.76
C MET A 1 4.55 17.09 -11.55
N LEU A 2 4.13 18.35 -11.48
CA LEU A 2 2.87 18.83 -12.09
C LEU A 2 3.07 19.69 -13.35
N SER A 3 4.22 19.60 -14.02
CA SER A 3 4.54 20.40 -15.23
C SER A 3 3.61 20.12 -16.41
N ASN A 4 3.09 18.88 -16.49
CA ASN A 4 2.21 18.42 -17.57
C ASN A 4 0.75 18.28 -17.09
N VAL A 5 0.35 19.09 -16.10
CA VAL A 5 -1.02 19.14 -15.60
C VAL A 5 -1.60 20.53 -15.83
N GLU A 6 -2.66 20.62 -16.61
CA GLU A 6 -3.41 21.84 -16.89
C GLU A 6 -4.84 21.70 -16.40
N VAL A 7 -5.43 22.79 -15.88
CA VAL A 7 -6.80 22.81 -15.38
C VAL A 7 -7.51 24.06 -15.88
N ASP A 8 -8.62 23.86 -16.57
CA ASP A 8 -9.59 24.88 -16.95
C ASP A 8 -10.87 24.68 -16.10
N ARG A 9 -11.00 25.50 -15.09
CA ARG A 9 -12.12 25.43 -14.14
C ARG A 9 -13.44 25.85 -14.75
N GLU A 10 -13.42 26.83 -15.65
CA GLU A 10 -14.63 27.36 -16.30
C GLU A 10 -15.20 26.33 -17.28
N ALA A 11 -14.34 25.68 -18.04
CA ALA A 11 -14.73 24.60 -18.95
C ALA A 11 -14.97 23.26 -18.25
N ASN A 12 -14.76 23.11 -16.92
CA ASN A 12 -14.76 21.84 -16.20
C ASN A 12 -13.89 20.79 -16.90
N ARG A 13 -12.67 21.18 -17.29
CA ARG A 13 -11.71 20.39 -18.05
C ARG A 13 -10.34 20.40 -17.42
N ALA A 14 -9.63 19.28 -17.52
CA ALA A 14 -8.22 19.19 -17.16
C ALA A 14 -7.46 18.33 -18.18
N VAL A 15 -6.13 18.49 -18.21
CA VAL A 15 -5.20 17.62 -18.96
C VAL A 15 -4.15 17.11 -17.98
N VAL A 16 -3.92 15.81 -17.95
CA VAL A 16 -2.92 15.15 -17.09
C VAL A 16 -2.06 14.27 -17.98
N GLU A 17 -0.77 14.59 -18.13
CA GLU A 17 0.16 13.84 -18.99
C GLU A 17 -0.42 13.58 -20.40
N GLY A 18 -1.11 14.58 -20.98
CA GLY A 18 -1.77 14.48 -22.27
C GLY A 18 -3.15 13.83 -22.28
N GLN A 19 -3.58 13.21 -21.19
CA GLN A 19 -4.94 12.67 -21.04
C GLN A 19 -5.94 13.79 -20.73
N VAL A 20 -6.95 13.94 -21.59
CA VAL A 20 -8.04 14.91 -21.39
C VAL A 20 -9.08 14.34 -20.43
N VAL A 21 -9.46 15.14 -19.45
CA VAL A 21 -10.48 14.85 -18.43
C VAL A 21 -11.56 15.92 -18.50
N GLU A 22 -12.78 15.53 -18.83
CA GLU A 22 -13.93 16.43 -18.89
C GLU A 22 -15.05 15.95 -17.96
N ALA A 23 -15.81 16.89 -17.39
CA ALA A 23 -16.89 16.57 -16.48
C ALA A 23 -18.06 17.54 -16.60
N ALA A 24 -19.24 17.11 -16.18
CA ALA A 24 -20.46 17.90 -16.20
C ALA A 24 -20.49 19.04 -15.15
N GLY A 25 -19.52 19.06 -14.23
CA GLY A 25 -19.44 20.08 -13.18
C GLY A 25 -18.25 19.87 -12.24
N PRO A 26 -17.99 20.83 -11.33
CA PRO A 26 -16.77 20.86 -10.51
C PRO A 26 -16.56 19.62 -9.64
N ALA A 27 -17.60 19.10 -9.02
CA ALA A 27 -17.50 17.90 -8.16
C ALA A 27 -17.10 16.64 -8.95
N ALA A 28 -17.66 16.49 -10.15
CA ALA A 28 -17.33 15.39 -11.05
C ALA A 28 -15.91 15.57 -11.64
N LEU A 29 -15.50 16.80 -11.96
CA LEU A 29 -14.13 17.09 -12.40
C LEU A 29 -13.12 16.75 -11.30
N ARG A 30 -13.38 17.11 -10.05
CA ARG A 30 -12.54 16.78 -8.90
C ARG A 30 -12.28 15.28 -8.79
N ALA A 31 -13.33 14.47 -8.86
CA ALA A 31 -13.20 13.01 -8.78
C ALA A 31 -12.40 12.45 -9.95
N LYS A 32 -12.72 12.86 -11.17
CA LYS A 32 -12.02 12.40 -12.38
C LYS A 32 -10.56 12.86 -12.42
N LEU A 33 -10.27 14.10 -12.00
CA LEU A 33 -8.91 14.62 -11.92
C LEU A 33 -8.08 13.84 -10.90
N ALA A 34 -8.64 13.55 -9.72
CA ALA A 34 -7.95 12.74 -8.71
C ALA A 34 -7.63 11.32 -9.26
N THR A 35 -8.55 10.71 -10.01
CA THR A 35 -8.31 9.42 -10.67
C THR A 35 -7.22 9.54 -11.72
N ALA A 36 -7.28 10.54 -12.61
CA ALA A 36 -6.26 10.72 -13.65
C ALA A 36 -4.86 11.00 -13.08
N LEU A 37 -4.78 11.78 -11.99
CA LEU A 37 -3.52 11.99 -11.25
C LEU A 37 -3.00 10.70 -10.63
N TYR A 38 -3.88 9.88 -10.04
CA TYR A 38 -3.52 8.58 -9.50
C TYR A 38 -2.97 7.65 -10.59
N ASP A 39 -3.71 7.52 -11.69
CA ASP A 39 -3.35 6.61 -12.78
C ASP A 39 -2.04 7.02 -13.46
N ASN A 40 -1.84 8.31 -13.74
CA ASN A 40 -0.66 8.79 -14.46
C ASN A 40 0.57 8.96 -13.53
N LEU A 41 0.40 9.56 -12.36
CA LEU A 41 1.53 9.94 -11.52
C LEU A 41 1.93 8.87 -10.51
N HIS A 42 0.97 8.06 -10.02
CA HIS A 42 1.24 6.99 -9.07
C HIS A 42 1.41 5.63 -9.75
N VAL A 43 0.43 5.18 -10.50
CA VAL A 43 0.41 3.87 -11.16
C VAL A 43 1.31 3.83 -12.38
N GLY A 44 1.30 4.87 -13.22
CA GLY A 44 2.14 4.99 -14.41
C GLY A 44 1.40 4.92 -15.74
N ASN A 45 0.07 5.08 -15.73
CA ASN A 45 -0.80 5.09 -16.92
C ASN A 45 -0.51 3.94 -17.89
N THR A 46 -0.33 2.76 -17.37
CA THR A 46 -0.13 1.55 -18.17
C THR A 46 -1.48 0.88 -18.36
N ALA A 47 -1.82 0.58 -19.61
CA ALA A 47 -2.90 -0.38 -19.87
C ALA A 47 -2.49 -1.69 -19.19
N SER A 48 -3.14 -2.01 -18.08
CA SER A 48 -2.89 -3.27 -17.40
C SER A 48 -3.64 -4.37 -18.13
N ASP A 49 -2.95 -5.46 -18.41
CA ASP A 49 -3.60 -6.67 -18.91
C ASP A 49 -4.61 -7.19 -17.89
N PRO A 50 -5.70 -7.84 -18.32
CA PRO A 50 -6.60 -8.51 -17.41
C PRO A 50 -5.84 -9.56 -16.57
N GLU A 51 -6.35 -9.87 -15.40
CA GLU A 51 -5.77 -10.90 -14.52
C GLU A 51 -5.61 -12.21 -15.31
N PRO A 52 -4.38 -12.76 -15.44
CA PRO A 52 -4.18 -14.01 -16.16
C PRO A 52 -4.89 -15.17 -15.44
N PRO A 53 -5.50 -16.11 -16.17
CA PRO A 53 -6.15 -17.26 -15.57
C PRO A 53 -5.24 -18.01 -14.56
N GLY A 54 -5.76 -18.29 -13.35
CA GLY A 54 -5.03 -18.97 -12.29
C GLY A 54 -3.83 -18.18 -11.71
N PHE A 55 -3.74 -16.88 -11.96
CA PHE A 55 -2.59 -16.08 -11.47
C PHE A 55 -2.60 -16.01 -9.93
N ARG A 56 -3.76 -15.83 -9.34
CA ARG A 56 -3.92 -15.82 -7.88
C ARG A 56 -3.45 -17.13 -7.23
N ASP A 57 -3.75 -18.27 -7.83
CA ASP A 57 -3.31 -19.58 -7.34
C ASP A 57 -1.78 -19.74 -7.43
N ARG A 58 -1.18 -19.26 -8.55
CA ARG A 58 0.29 -19.25 -8.69
C ARG A 58 0.97 -18.38 -7.64
N LEU A 59 0.39 -17.21 -7.32
CA LEU A 59 0.89 -16.36 -6.25
C LEU A 59 0.77 -17.03 -4.88
N ALA A 60 -0.34 -17.73 -4.62
CA ALA A 60 -0.52 -18.48 -3.37
C ALA A 60 0.49 -19.61 -3.21
N VAL A 61 0.74 -20.39 -4.27
CA VAL A 61 1.76 -21.46 -4.27
C VAL A 61 3.19 -20.91 -4.10
N ALA A 62 3.44 -19.69 -4.58
CA ALA A 62 4.74 -19.04 -4.48
C ALA A 62 5.05 -18.45 -3.09
N VAL A 63 4.12 -18.43 -2.15
CA VAL A 63 4.36 -17.98 -0.77
C VAL A 63 5.23 -19.02 -0.04
N PRO A 64 6.38 -18.62 0.55
CA PRO A 64 7.32 -19.58 1.17
C PRO A 64 6.87 -20.08 2.55
N HIS A 65 5.85 -19.48 3.16
CA HIS A 65 5.33 -19.84 4.48
C HIS A 65 3.80 -19.94 4.42
N ARG A 66 3.20 -20.62 5.38
CA ARG A 66 1.74 -20.82 5.43
C ARG A 66 1.06 -20.05 6.55
N LEU A 67 1.76 -19.86 7.65
CA LEU A 67 1.20 -19.28 8.87
C LEU A 67 1.85 -17.93 9.19
N THR A 68 1.10 -17.08 9.83
CA THR A 68 1.53 -15.83 10.42
C THR A 68 1.12 -15.78 11.89
N ARG A 69 1.88 -15.08 12.72
CA ARG A 69 1.59 -14.88 14.13
C ARG A 69 0.91 -13.55 14.36
N VAL A 70 -0.25 -13.58 14.99
CA VAL A 70 -0.99 -12.39 15.38
C VAL A 70 -1.22 -12.37 16.88
N ARG A 71 -1.26 -11.17 17.48
CA ARG A 71 -1.69 -11.01 18.87
C ARG A 71 -3.21 -11.00 18.93
N GLY A 72 -3.76 -11.73 19.88
CA GLY A 72 -5.19 -11.70 20.15
C GLY A 72 -5.47 -12.01 21.61
N ARG A 73 -6.73 -11.91 21.99
CA ARG A 73 -7.20 -12.22 23.35
C ARG A 73 -8.07 -13.47 23.30
N VAL A 74 -7.82 -14.42 24.19
CA VAL A 74 -8.71 -15.58 24.37
C VAL A 74 -10.00 -15.09 25.01
N HIS A 75 -11.13 -15.32 24.33
CA HIS A 75 -12.44 -14.86 24.80
C HIS A 75 -13.23 -16.00 25.48
N ALA A 76 -13.17 -17.21 24.94
CA ALA A 76 -13.84 -18.38 25.50
C ALA A 76 -13.21 -19.68 24.98
N LEU A 77 -13.40 -20.76 25.72
CA LEU A 77 -13.20 -22.13 25.23
C LEU A 77 -14.51 -22.55 24.55
N ALA A 78 -14.45 -22.89 23.25
CA ALA A 78 -15.63 -23.28 22.47
C ALA A 78 -15.86 -24.79 22.50
N ALA A 79 -14.79 -25.59 22.46
CA ALA A 79 -14.77 -27.05 22.53
C ALA A 79 -13.39 -27.50 23.07
N PRO A 80 -13.14 -28.75 23.35
CA PRO A 80 -11.84 -29.24 23.84
C PRO A 80 -10.68 -28.89 22.91
N ASP A 81 -10.94 -28.80 21.61
CA ASP A 81 -9.99 -28.54 20.52
C ASP A 81 -10.16 -27.19 19.84
N GLU A 82 -11.07 -26.32 20.34
CA GLU A 82 -11.37 -25.01 19.76
C GLU A 82 -11.42 -23.90 20.81
N VAL A 83 -10.92 -22.74 20.47
CA VAL A 83 -11.02 -21.52 21.26
C VAL A 83 -11.59 -20.36 20.44
N VAL A 84 -12.34 -19.49 21.09
CA VAL A 84 -12.75 -18.22 20.52
C VAL A 84 -11.72 -17.17 20.94
N VAL A 85 -11.10 -16.54 19.96
CA VAL A 85 -10.14 -15.47 20.17
C VAL A 85 -10.64 -14.17 19.54
N GLU A 86 -10.25 -13.05 20.09
CA GLU A 86 -10.49 -11.73 19.51
C GLU A 86 -9.20 -11.21 18.90
N ILE A 87 -9.23 -10.93 17.60
CA ILE A 87 -8.13 -10.37 16.81
C ILE A 87 -8.66 -9.11 16.15
N ASP A 88 -8.04 -7.96 16.41
CA ASP A 88 -8.42 -6.64 15.86
C ASP A 88 -9.93 -6.32 16.03
N GLY A 89 -10.48 -6.68 17.20
CA GLY A 89 -11.89 -6.46 17.52
C GLY A 89 -12.88 -7.47 16.90
N VAL A 90 -12.38 -8.44 16.15
CA VAL A 90 -13.20 -9.49 15.53
C VAL A 90 -13.01 -10.81 16.30
N ARG A 91 -14.12 -11.44 16.69
CA ARG A 91 -14.11 -12.75 17.34
C ARG A 91 -14.12 -13.85 16.28
N VAL A 92 -13.11 -14.70 16.33
CA VAL A 92 -12.95 -15.84 15.44
C VAL A 92 -12.74 -17.13 16.23
N ARG A 93 -13.20 -18.24 15.69
CA ARG A 93 -12.94 -19.57 16.24
C ARG A 93 -11.70 -20.13 15.58
N VAL A 94 -10.75 -20.59 16.39
CA VAL A 94 -9.49 -21.17 15.93
C VAL A 94 -9.23 -22.51 16.62
N PRO A 95 -8.47 -23.42 16.01
CA PRO A 95 -8.00 -24.62 16.69
C PRO A 95 -7.23 -24.28 17.96
N ALA A 96 -7.44 -25.06 19.00
CA ALA A 96 -6.76 -24.85 20.28
C ALA A 96 -5.23 -24.98 20.19
N LEU A 97 -4.72 -25.68 19.18
CA LEU A 97 -3.28 -25.79 18.88
C LEU A 97 -2.70 -24.52 18.23
N ALA A 98 -3.55 -23.64 17.70
CA ALA A 98 -3.13 -22.40 17.07
C ALA A 98 -2.83 -21.28 18.10
N VAL A 99 -3.07 -21.49 19.38
CA VAL A 99 -2.84 -20.50 20.44
C VAL A 99 -1.77 -20.97 21.42
N GLU A 100 -0.88 -20.07 21.82
CA GLU A 100 0.16 -20.38 22.83
C GLU A 100 -0.43 -20.51 24.25
N SER A 101 -1.47 -19.75 24.57
CA SER A 101 -2.19 -19.83 25.85
C SER A 101 -3.68 -19.93 25.62
N ARG A 102 -4.35 -20.80 26.38
CA ARG A 102 -5.81 -20.99 26.35
C ARG A 102 -6.53 -20.34 27.53
N ALA A 103 -5.80 -19.66 28.40
CA ALA A 103 -6.43 -19.01 29.54
C ALA A 103 -7.35 -17.88 29.05
N VAL A 104 -8.60 -17.89 29.52
CA VAL A 104 -9.59 -16.88 29.17
C VAL A 104 -9.06 -15.51 29.60
N ASP A 105 -9.31 -14.49 28.77
CA ASP A 105 -8.82 -13.14 28.88
C ASP A 105 -7.29 -12.95 28.72
N ALA A 106 -6.52 -14.03 28.52
CA ALA A 106 -5.10 -13.92 28.20
C ALA A 106 -4.88 -13.31 26.82
N VAL A 107 -3.93 -12.39 26.73
CA VAL A 107 -3.35 -11.97 25.45
C VAL A 107 -2.32 -13.01 25.05
N THR A 108 -2.46 -13.56 23.85
CA THR A 108 -1.65 -14.68 23.36
C THR A 108 -1.25 -14.48 21.91
N LEU A 109 -0.23 -15.19 21.47
CA LEU A 109 0.06 -15.33 20.05
C LEU A 109 -0.81 -16.43 19.45
N ILE A 110 -1.31 -16.18 18.26
CA ILE A 110 -2.22 -17.03 17.51
C ILE A 110 -1.63 -17.25 16.13
N GLU A 111 -1.48 -18.49 15.72
CA GLU A 111 -1.06 -18.85 14.36
C GLU A 111 -2.30 -19.00 13.47
N ILE A 112 -2.34 -18.22 12.40
CA ILE A 112 -3.41 -18.22 11.40
C ILE A 112 -2.82 -18.24 10.00
N ASP A 113 -3.62 -18.52 8.97
CA ASP A 113 -3.16 -18.45 7.59
C ASP A 113 -2.55 -17.09 7.29
N CYS A 114 -1.40 -17.07 6.61
CA CYS A 114 -0.71 -15.82 6.24
C CYS A 114 -1.43 -15.07 5.12
N ALA A 115 -2.12 -15.77 4.22
CA ALA A 115 -2.80 -15.17 3.08
C ALA A 115 -4.09 -14.46 3.46
N ARG A 116 -4.30 -13.27 2.87
CA ARG A 116 -5.49 -12.43 3.03
C ARG A 116 -6.07 -12.11 1.65
N PRO A 117 -6.61 -13.10 0.91
CA PRO A 117 -6.93 -12.97 -0.51
C PRO A 117 -8.00 -11.91 -0.82
N ASN A 118 -8.84 -11.55 0.14
CA ASN A 118 -9.98 -10.64 -0.05
C ASN A 118 -9.81 -9.30 0.68
N LEU A 119 -8.67 -9.06 1.33
CA LEU A 119 -8.47 -7.82 2.12
C LEU A 119 -8.19 -6.58 1.25
N ALA A 120 -7.64 -6.76 0.05
CA ALA A 120 -7.31 -5.69 -0.87
C ALA A 120 -7.78 -6.03 -2.29
N PRO A 121 -8.91 -5.48 -2.77
CA PRO A 121 -9.40 -5.73 -4.13
C PRO A 121 -8.31 -5.45 -5.17
N GLY A 122 -8.16 -6.34 -6.17
CA GLY A 122 -7.15 -6.24 -7.21
C GLY A 122 -5.72 -6.60 -6.78
N PHE A 123 -5.54 -7.09 -5.55
CA PHE A 123 -4.23 -7.52 -5.02
C PHE A 123 -4.32 -8.89 -4.36
N PHE A 124 -3.19 -9.61 -4.34
CA PHE A 124 -2.96 -10.75 -3.45
C PHE A 124 -2.09 -10.29 -2.28
N LEU A 125 -2.51 -10.55 -1.04
CA LEU A 125 -1.87 -10.01 0.16
C LEU A 125 -1.47 -11.14 1.11
N VAL A 126 -0.29 -10.99 1.75
CA VAL A 126 0.19 -11.87 2.81
C VAL A 126 0.80 -11.08 3.97
N ASP A 127 0.76 -11.67 5.15
CA ASP A 127 1.49 -11.22 6.34
C ASP A 127 2.69 -12.15 6.59
N GLY A 128 3.84 -11.63 7.01
CA GLY A 128 5.05 -12.41 7.31
C GLY A 128 4.87 -13.39 8.47
N THR A 129 5.74 -14.38 8.57
CA THR A 129 5.70 -15.37 9.68
C THR A 129 5.70 -14.69 11.07
N PRO A 130 6.50 -13.64 11.35
CA PRO A 130 6.47 -12.94 12.64
C PRO A 130 5.23 -12.05 12.84
N GLY A 131 4.32 -11.97 11.87
CA GLY A 131 3.21 -11.03 11.83
C GLY A 131 3.45 -9.86 10.87
N HIS A 132 2.46 -8.97 10.78
CA HIS A 132 2.60 -7.78 9.91
C HIS A 132 3.35 -6.61 10.58
N GLY A 133 3.46 -6.58 11.90
CA GLY A 133 4.18 -5.53 12.64
C GLY A 133 3.57 -4.14 12.58
N LEU A 134 2.35 -4.00 12.07
CA LEU A 134 1.67 -2.70 11.95
C LEU A 134 0.83 -2.46 13.19
N THR A 135 1.01 -1.28 13.81
CA THR A 135 0.23 -0.84 14.97
C THR A 135 -0.70 0.30 14.54
N PRO A 136 -1.99 0.25 14.86
CA PRO A 136 -2.90 1.34 14.57
C PRO A 136 -2.41 2.67 15.18
N GLY A 137 -2.32 3.71 14.35
CA GLY A 137 -1.84 5.03 14.76
C GLY A 137 -0.34 5.24 14.65
N ASP A 138 0.46 4.19 14.51
CA ASP A 138 1.90 4.32 14.26
C ASP A 138 2.18 4.59 12.77
N PRO A 139 3.26 5.32 12.45
CA PRO A 139 3.68 5.50 11.07
C PRO A 139 4.01 4.17 10.41
N THR A 140 3.51 3.97 9.21
CA THR A 140 3.80 2.81 8.37
C THR A 140 4.63 3.24 7.18
N LEU A 141 5.77 2.60 6.96
CA LEU A 141 6.59 2.80 5.77
C LEU A 141 6.14 1.84 4.69
N ARG A 142 5.90 2.35 3.49
CA ARG A 142 5.60 1.56 2.29
C ARG A 142 6.81 1.53 1.38
N ILE A 143 7.18 0.36 0.90
CA ILE A 143 8.14 0.16 -0.20
C ILE A 143 7.35 -0.29 -1.42
N TYR A 144 7.55 0.39 -2.53
CA TYR A 144 6.92 0.09 -3.83
C TYR A 144 7.95 -0.47 -4.79
N ALA A 145 7.58 -1.50 -5.55
CA ALA A 145 8.38 -1.95 -6.68
C ALA A 145 7.56 -1.97 -7.97
N HIS A 146 8.17 -1.43 -9.03
CA HIS A 146 7.59 -1.31 -10.35
C HIS A 146 7.79 -2.60 -11.14
N LEU A 147 6.75 -3.41 -11.29
CA LEU A 147 6.77 -4.55 -12.19
C LEU A 147 6.30 -4.15 -13.58
N VAL A 148 7.09 -4.55 -14.58
CA VAL A 148 6.78 -4.28 -16.00
C VAL A 148 6.48 -5.54 -16.80
N GLU A 149 6.94 -6.70 -16.35
CA GLU A 149 6.78 -7.97 -17.04
C GLU A 149 5.81 -8.89 -16.28
N PRO A 150 4.57 -9.11 -16.76
CA PRO A 150 3.61 -10.00 -16.09
C PRO A 150 4.15 -11.43 -15.86
N GLY A 151 4.95 -11.94 -16.81
CA GLY A 151 5.53 -13.29 -16.73
C GLY A 151 6.54 -13.48 -15.60
N THR A 152 7.14 -12.43 -15.08
CA THR A 152 8.10 -12.48 -13.97
C THR A 152 7.45 -12.25 -12.61
N ALA A 153 6.21 -11.79 -12.55
CA ALA A 153 5.56 -11.34 -11.32
C ALA A 153 5.55 -12.40 -10.20
N THR A 154 5.29 -13.67 -10.53
CA THR A 154 5.31 -14.77 -9.55
C THR A 154 6.72 -15.02 -9.00
N ALA A 155 7.76 -14.93 -9.84
CA ALA A 155 9.14 -15.11 -9.41
C ALA A 155 9.61 -13.93 -8.53
N VAL A 156 9.30 -12.70 -8.91
CA VAL A 156 9.57 -11.50 -8.10
C VAL A 156 8.88 -11.60 -6.74
N TRP A 157 7.60 -11.99 -6.74
CA TRP A 157 6.84 -12.21 -5.52
C TRP A 157 7.50 -13.23 -4.59
N HIS A 158 7.83 -14.42 -5.11
CA HIS A 158 8.49 -15.47 -4.35
C HIS A 158 9.84 -15.02 -3.78
N SER A 159 10.73 -14.47 -4.62
CA SER A 159 12.06 -14.01 -4.20
C SER A 159 11.98 -12.95 -3.11
N THR A 160 11.06 -11.97 -3.27
CA THR A 160 10.83 -10.93 -2.26
C THR A 160 10.42 -11.53 -0.92
N LEU A 161 9.45 -12.44 -0.92
CA LEU A 161 8.97 -13.04 0.33
C LEU A 161 10.05 -13.91 0.99
N VAL A 162 10.79 -14.71 0.22
CA VAL A 162 11.91 -15.50 0.73
C VAL A 162 12.97 -14.62 1.38
N PHE A 163 13.26 -13.47 0.78
CA PHE A 163 14.21 -12.51 1.35
C PHE A 163 13.69 -11.91 2.66
N LEU A 164 12.42 -11.49 2.71
CA LEU A 164 11.81 -10.93 3.92
C LEU A 164 11.76 -11.96 5.07
N GLU A 165 11.42 -13.21 4.77
CA GLU A 165 11.47 -14.31 5.75
C GLU A 165 12.89 -14.56 6.29
N LYS A 166 13.93 -14.49 5.43
CA LYS A 166 15.33 -14.59 5.86
C LYS A 166 15.77 -13.42 6.76
N LEU A 167 15.19 -12.23 6.57
CA LEU A 167 15.44 -11.11 7.47
C LEU A 167 14.80 -11.31 8.84
N GLY A 168 13.78 -12.16 8.96
CA GLY A 168 13.05 -12.41 10.21
C GLY A 168 12.28 -11.21 10.73
N ILE A 169 11.95 -10.22 9.87
CA ILE A 169 11.24 -9.00 10.24
C ILE A 169 9.73 -9.16 10.06
N PRO A 170 8.89 -8.46 10.86
CA PRO A 170 7.47 -8.39 10.60
C PRO A 170 7.21 -7.52 9.36
N TYR A 171 6.27 -7.97 8.51
CA TYR A 171 5.88 -7.25 7.30
C TYR A 171 4.49 -7.64 6.83
N ARG A 172 3.87 -6.76 6.05
CA ARG A 172 2.76 -7.08 5.16
C ARG A 172 3.17 -6.81 3.74
N ALA A 173 2.86 -7.73 2.83
CA ALA A 173 3.16 -7.58 1.42
C ALA A 173 1.90 -7.75 0.59
N LYS A 174 1.76 -6.99 -0.49
CA LYS A 174 0.74 -7.25 -1.51
C LYS A 174 1.32 -7.09 -2.90
N ILE A 175 0.81 -7.92 -3.82
CA ILE A 175 1.14 -7.84 -5.24
C ILE A 175 -0.13 -7.62 -6.05
N SER A 176 -0.06 -6.75 -7.05
CA SER A 176 -1.17 -6.47 -7.95
C SER A 176 -1.47 -7.67 -8.84
N LEU A 177 -2.75 -7.91 -9.09
CA LEU A 177 -3.23 -8.89 -10.08
C LEU A 177 -3.17 -8.35 -11.51
N HIS A 178 -2.85 -7.05 -11.66
CA HIS A 178 -2.71 -6.34 -12.91
C HIS A 178 -1.30 -5.75 -13.01
N VAL A 179 -0.56 -6.14 -14.02
CA VAL A 179 0.82 -5.70 -14.32
C VAL A 179 0.86 -5.31 -15.80
N PRO A 180 1.51 -4.22 -16.19
CA PRO A 180 2.52 -3.45 -15.43
C PRO A 180 1.92 -2.35 -14.53
N ARG A 181 2.63 -2.03 -13.41
CA ARG A 181 2.29 -0.92 -12.51
C ARG A 181 3.51 -0.51 -11.67
N ARG A 182 3.65 0.79 -11.38
CA ARG A 182 4.71 1.29 -10.48
C ARG A 182 4.49 0.92 -9.02
N ASP A 183 3.26 0.61 -8.63
CA ASP A 183 2.84 0.13 -7.31
C ASP A 183 2.40 -1.34 -7.34
N ALA A 184 2.95 -2.14 -8.29
CA ALA A 184 2.55 -3.53 -8.45
C ALA A 184 2.91 -4.40 -7.24
N LEU A 185 4.05 -4.18 -6.61
CA LEU A 185 4.43 -4.81 -5.35
C LEU A 185 4.55 -3.74 -4.27
N VAL A 186 3.89 -3.96 -3.14
CA VAL A 186 3.91 -3.03 -2.00
C VAL A 186 4.21 -3.80 -0.73
N LEU A 187 5.25 -3.36 -0.02
CA LEU A 187 5.59 -3.85 1.31
C LEU A 187 5.19 -2.79 2.34
N TYR A 188 4.63 -3.21 3.45
CA TYR A 188 4.27 -2.37 4.58
C TYR A 188 5.14 -2.76 5.76
N LEU A 189 5.89 -1.82 6.27
CA LEU A 189 6.85 -2.00 7.35
C LEU A 189 6.43 -1.15 8.56
N GLY A 190 6.24 -1.80 9.69
CA GLY A 190 6.09 -1.13 10.97
C GLY A 190 7.45 -0.65 11.53
N ARG A 191 7.41 -0.01 12.69
CA ARG A 191 8.58 0.62 13.33
C ARG A 191 9.79 -0.31 13.42
N ASP A 192 9.59 -1.56 13.80
CA ASP A 192 10.68 -2.51 14.03
C ASP A 192 11.36 -3.00 12.75
N ALA A 193 10.77 -2.69 11.59
CA ALA A 193 11.25 -3.13 10.29
C ALA A 193 11.74 -1.98 9.37
N TRP A 194 11.61 -0.70 9.75
CA TRP A 194 12.00 0.42 8.89
C TRP A 194 13.46 0.39 8.47
N SER A 195 14.37 0.03 9.39
CA SER A 195 15.80 -0.05 9.13
C SER A 195 16.19 -1.07 8.06
N ALA A 196 15.29 -1.98 7.70
CA ALA A 196 15.51 -2.95 6.64
C ALA A 196 15.28 -2.37 5.23
N ALA A 197 14.67 -1.18 5.10
CA ALA A 197 14.29 -0.59 3.81
C ALA A 197 15.43 -0.48 2.79
N PRO A 198 16.66 -0.04 3.14
CA PRO A 198 17.78 -0.01 2.18
C PRO A 198 18.15 -1.40 1.65
N ARG A 199 18.21 -2.40 2.51
CA ARG A 199 18.53 -3.79 2.12
C ARG A 199 17.43 -4.40 1.24
N ILE A 200 16.16 -4.08 1.55
CA ILE A 200 15.02 -4.49 0.73
C ILE A 200 15.10 -3.85 -0.65
N ALA A 201 15.45 -2.57 -0.73
CA ALA A 201 15.59 -1.85 -1.99
C ALA A 201 16.71 -2.43 -2.86
N GLU A 202 17.85 -2.75 -2.27
CA GLU A 202 18.97 -3.39 -2.95
C GLU A 202 18.56 -4.75 -3.53
N GLU A 203 17.95 -5.62 -2.73
CA GLU A 203 17.47 -6.93 -3.18
C GLU A 203 16.47 -6.81 -4.32
N LEU A 204 15.45 -5.95 -4.16
CA LEU A 204 14.41 -5.75 -5.17
C LEU A 204 15.00 -5.24 -6.48
N SER A 205 15.89 -4.24 -6.44
CA SER A 205 16.47 -3.65 -7.66
C SER A 205 17.29 -4.63 -8.51
N GLY A 206 17.76 -5.73 -7.90
CA GLY A 206 18.45 -6.82 -8.59
C GLY A 206 17.53 -7.82 -9.28
N LEU A 207 16.21 -7.78 -9.05
CA LEU A 207 15.28 -8.76 -9.60
C LEU A 207 14.93 -8.43 -11.06
N ARG A 208 14.84 -9.48 -11.91
CA ARG A 208 14.38 -9.33 -13.30
C ARG A 208 12.87 -9.04 -13.34
N GLY A 209 12.46 -8.20 -14.28
CA GLY A 209 11.06 -7.85 -14.50
C GLY A 209 10.64 -6.54 -13.80
N LEU A 210 11.57 -5.88 -13.11
CA LEU A 210 11.35 -4.52 -12.63
C LEU A 210 11.69 -3.49 -13.70
N GLY A 211 10.86 -2.42 -13.76
CA GLY A 211 11.15 -1.23 -14.55
C GLY A 211 11.85 -0.16 -13.71
N ALA A 212 12.60 0.75 -14.33
CA ALA A 212 13.35 1.78 -13.62
C ALA A 212 12.47 2.92 -13.04
N ALA A 213 11.26 3.13 -13.57
CA ALA A 213 10.38 4.22 -13.14
C ALA A 213 9.80 3.97 -11.74
N VAL A 214 9.46 5.05 -11.03
CA VAL A 214 8.78 5.00 -9.73
C VAL A 214 7.59 5.96 -9.72
N SER A 215 6.69 5.82 -8.76
CA SER A 215 5.64 6.80 -8.51
C SER A 215 6.20 8.21 -8.35
N ALA A 216 5.60 9.20 -9.00
CA ALA A 216 5.98 10.60 -8.85
C ALA A 216 5.73 11.16 -7.44
N TYR A 217 4.94 10.47 -6.64
CA TYR A 217 4.66 10.83 -5.24
C TYR A 217 5.62 10.21 -4.24
N ALA A 218 6.34 9.14 -4.61
CA ALA A 218 7.20 8.40 -3.70
C ALA A 218 8.67 8.82 -3.84
N HIS A 219 9.43 8.61 -2.78
CA HIS A 219 10.88 8.86 -2.78
C HIS A 219 11.59 7.66 -3.39
N ARG A 220 12.32 7.88 -4.49
CA ARG A 220 13.16 6.84 -5.12
C ARG A 220 14.29 6.44 -4.17
N ILE A 221 14.41 5.16 -3.88
CA ILE A 221 15.50 4.60 -3.06
C ILE A 221 16.39 3.64 -3.85
N ALA A 222 15.91 3.12 -4.98
CA ALA A 222 16.69 2.39 -5.98
C ALA A 222 15.96 2.45 -7.34
N ASP A 223 16.54 1.90 -8.39
CA ASP A 223 15.87 1.79 -9.69
C ASP A 223 14.63 0.90 -9.57
N GLY A 224 13.49 1.45 -9.98
CA GLY A 224 12.19 0.79 -9.86
C GLY A 224 11.66 0.62 -8.44
N VAL A 225 12.38 1.09 -7.43
CA VAL A 225 11.99 0.96 -6.02
C VAL A 225 11.88 2.31 -5.35
N ALA A 226 10.77 2.54 -4.66
CA ALA A 226 10.52 3.79 -3.95
C ALA A 226 9.90 3.56 -2.58
N ALA A 227 10.06 4.54 -1.69
CA ALA A 227 9.49 4.54 -0.35
C ALA A 227 8.52 5.70 -0.17
N ALA A 228 7.51 5.49 0.68
CA ALA A 228 6.62 6.55 1.14
C ALA A 228 5.99 6.20 2.49
N TRP A 229 5.66 7.23 3.26
CA TRP A 229 4.92 7.07 4.50
C TRP A 229 3.42 7.02 4.26
N ASP A 230 2.74 6.14 4.96
CA ASP A 230 1.28 6.03 4.92
C ASP A 230 0.63 7.36 5.30
N PRO A 231 -0.49 7.77 4.67
CA PRO A 231 -1.15 9.01 5.00
C PRO A 231 -1.60 9.08 6.46
N ALA A 232 -1.34 10.21 7.10
CA ALA A 232 -1.77 10.52 8.47
C ALA A 232 -2.71 11.74 8.47
N ASP A 233 -3.71 11.75 7.59
CA ASP A 233 -4.70 12.83 7.43
C ASP A 233 -5.94 12.54 8.28
N PRO A 234 -6.23 13.34 9.32
CA PRO A 234 -7.38 13.12 10.19
C PRO A 234 -8.70 13.59 9.60
N ARG A 235 -8.69 14.34 8.49
CA ARG A 235 -9.89 14.95 7.91
C ARG A 235 -10.92 13.92 7.47
N PRO A 236 -12.22 14.18 7.64
CA PRO A 236 -13.29 13.34 7.10
C PRO A 236 -13.14 13.13 5.59
N GLY A 237 -13.35 11.88 5.12
CA GLY A 237 -13.21 11.52 3.70
C GLY A 237 -11.78 11.31 3.20
N HIS A 238 -10.75 11.58 4.03
CA HIS A 238 -9.36 11.29 3.71
C HIS A 238 -8.79 10.10 4.49
N ARG A 239 -9.46 9.70 5.57
CA ARG A 239 -9.07 8.52 6.35
C ARG A 239 -9.26 7.24 5.55
N GLY A 240 -8.29 6.33 5.65
CA GLY A 240 -8.35 5.01 5.01
C GLY A 240 -8.08 5.01 3.51
N LEU A 241 -7.77 6.17 2.91
CA LEU A 241 -7.29 6.21 1.53
C LEU A 241 -5.91 5.56 1.43
N SER A 242 -5.65 4.89 0.32
CA SER A 242 -4.28 4.47 -0.01
C SER A 242 -3.39 5.70 -0.22
N PHE A 243 -2.08 5.51 -0.14
CA PHE A 243 -1.11 6.61 -0.33
C PHE A 243 -1.34 7.37 -1.65
N GLY A 244 -1.44 6.64 -2.77
CA GLY A 244 -1.64 7.26 -4.08
C GLY A 244 -2.98 8.00 -4.19
N GLU A 245 -4.08 7.39 -3.70
CA GLU A 245 -5.40 8.05 -3.68
C GLU A 245 -5.40 9.31 -2.84
N HIS A 246 -4.78 9.27 -1.66
CA HIS A 246 -4.68 10.44 -0.78
C HIS A 246 -3.93 11.58 -1.45
N ARG A 247 -2.74 11.33 -1.97
CA ARG A 247 -1.92 12.36 -2.64
C ARG A 247 -2.65 12.93 -3.86
N SER A 248 -3.24 12.09 -4.68
CA SER A 248 -4.00 12.51 -5.87
C SER A 248 -5.22 13.35 -5.51
N ARG A 249 -5.94 13.00 -4.45
CA ARG A 249 -7.11 13.78 -4.00
C ARG A 249 -6.72 15.15 -3.47
N VAL A 250 -5.70 15.21 -2.60
CA VAL A 250 -5.23 16.49 -2.04
C VAL A 250 -4.71 17.43 -3.14
N ILE A 251 -3.97 16.89 -4.10
CA ILE A 251 -3.45 17.66 -5.24
C ILE A 251 -4.60 18.12 -6.16
N ALA A 252 -5.59 17.27 -6.43
CA ALA A 252 -6.76 17.66 -7.23
C ALA A 252 -7.53 18.80 -6.57
N ASP A 253 -7.69 18.76 -5.24
CA ASP A 253 -8.33 19.81 -4.47
C ASP A 253 -7.60 21.14 -4.62
N ALA A 254 -6.28 21.13 -4.49
CA ALA A 254 -5.43 22.31 -4.66
C ALA A 254 -5.52 22.89 -6.08
N LEU A 255 -5.46 22.05 -7.11
CA LEU A 255 -5.50 22.48 -8.52
C LEU A 255 -6.85 23.10 -8.92
N LEU A 256 -7.93 22.70 -8.23
CA LEU A 256 -9.27 23.22 -8.47
C LEU A 256 -9.65 24.42 -7.59
N ALA A 257 -8.83 24.77 -6.60
CA ALA A 257 -9.05 25.91 -5.73
C ALA A 257 -8.82 27.25 -6.49
N PRO A 258 -9.47 28.37 -6.08
CA PRO A 258 -9.51 29.60 -6.87
C PRO A 258 -8.21 30.44 -6.87
N GLY A 259 -7.27 30.14 -5.97
CA GLY A 259 -6.02 30.88 -5.81
C GLY A 259 -4.94 30.57 -6.84
N THR A 260 -3.72 31.04 -6.58
CA THR A 260 -2.57 30.63 -7.38
C THR A 260 -2.22 29.18 -7.12
N ARG A 261 -1.66 28.51 -8.13
CA ARG A 261 -1.29 27.09 -8.00
C ARG A 261 -0.34 26.83 -6.82
N GLU A 262 0.63 27.71 -6.61
CA GLU A 262 1.65 27.54 -5.56
C GLU A 262 1.06 27.72 -4.16
N ASP A 263 0.27 28.75 -3.94
CA ASP A 263 -0.36 29.04 -2.66
C ASP A 263 -1.36 27.95 -2.26
N GLU A 264 -2.20 27.52 -3.22
CA GLU A 264 -3.19 26.47 -2.98
C GLU A 264 -2.54 25.12 -2.75
N LEU A 265 -1.49 24.75 -3.49
CA LEU A 265 -0.73 23.55 -3.21
C LEU A 265 -0.16 23.57 -1.79
N ALA A 266 0.51 24.66 -1.39
CA ALA A 266 1.06 24.78 -0.05
C ALA A 266 -0.04 24.64 1.03
N HIS A 267 -1.17 25.32 0.83
CA HIS A 267 -2.31 25.26 1.75
C HIS A 267 -2.89 23.83 1.88
N PHE A 268 -3.21 23.19 0.75
CA PHE A 268 -3.84 21.86 0.78
C PHE A 268 -2.88 20.75 1.22
N LEU A 269 -1.59 20.85 0.89
CA LEU A 269 -0.58 19.92 1.40
C LEU A 269 -0.48 20.03 2.94
N ALA A 270 -0.37 21.25 3.48
CA ALA A 270 -0.36 21.46 4.92
C ALA A 270 -1.64 20.94 5.61
N ALA A 271 -2.82 21.25 5.05
CA ALA A 271 -4.09 20.75 5.54
C ALA A 271 -4.20 19.21 5.50
N GLY A 272 -3.55 18.57 4.53
CA GLY A 272 -3.45 17.11 4.37
C GLY A 272 -2.36 16.46 5.21
N ASN A 273 -1.68 17.23 6.09
CA ASN A 273 -0.51 16.77 6.85
C ASN A 273 0.62 16.24 5.95
N ILE A 274 0.78 16.78 4.72
CA ILE A 274 1.80 16.38 3.76
C ILE A 274 2.96 17.37 3.85
N ASP A 275 4.19 16.85 3.88
CA ASP A 275 5.40 17.66 3.84
C ASP A 275 5.57 18.30 2.45
N ALA A 276 5.62 19.62 2.39
CA ALA A 276 5.75 20.36 1.13
C ALA A 276 7.11 20.15 0.44
N THR A 277 8.14 19.75 1.19
CA THR A 277 9.47 19.47 0.63
C THR A 277 9.58 18.09 0.00
N GLY A 278 8.63 17.19 0.32
CA GLY A 278 8.58 15.84 -0.25
C GLY A 278 7.26 15.16 0.02
N VAL A 279 6.39 15.13 -0.98
CA VAL A 279 5.04 14.56 -0.86
C VAL A 279 5.00 13.07 -0.50
N PHE A 280 6.16 12.39 -0.46
CA PHE A 280 6.29 11.01 -0.02
C PHE A 280 6.11 10.82 1.50
N ARG A 281 6.15 11.93 2.27
CA ARG A 281 6.08 11.90 3.74
C ARG A 281 4.99 12.83 4.27
N ASN A 282 4.59 12.59 5.50
CA ASN A 282 3.76 13.52 6.28
C ASN A 282 4.67 14.48 7.05
N THR A 283 4.16 15.61 7.52
CA THR A 283 4.94 16.59 8.30
C THR A 283 5.56 16.00 9.56
N THR A 284 4.95 14.93 10.10
CA THR A 284 5.38 14.24 11.32
C THR A 284 6.06 12.89 11.06
N SER A 285 6.30 12.54 9.79
CA SER A 285 6.95 11.27 9.45
C SER A 285 8.39 11.24 9.94
N PRO A 286 8.89 10.08 10.41
CA PRO A 286 10.31 9.88 10.65
C PRO A 286 11.15 10.15 9.41
N GLU A 287 12.44 10.38 9.58
CA GLU A 287 13.40 10.38 8.47
C GLU A 287 13.57 8.97 7.92
N LEU A 288 13.89 8.88 6.61
CA LEU A 288 14.16 7.63 5.90
C LEU A 288 15.65 7.31 5.94
#